data_ae5390bccfd605712686233de799dad0
#
_entry.id   ae5390bccfd605712686233de799dad0
#
_cell.length_a   1.000
_cell.length_b   1.000
_cell.length_c   1.000
_cell.angle_alpha   90.00
_cell.angle_beta   90.00
_cell.angle_gamma   90.00
#
_symmetry.space_group_name_H-M   'P 1'
#
loop_
_entity.id
_entity.type
_entity.pdbx_description
1 polymer ?
#
loop_
_entity_poly.entity_id
_entity_poly.type
_entity_poly.pdbx_seq_one_letter_code
_entity_poly.pdbx_strand_id
1 'polypeptide(L)'
;MWKYRCKSHLIALVVAFLVGLCLSAVVFASGIDMSSDMLSSSLSSVPGVDTESLKQVLTYLQNNMWILYVGDALLISGIINIIYIGQYVTSRFNISPWIVMCLIFFLPEYMIYIGAILVVPAFIVCIYGMLSLRKSISKERREFNFTSDDELVRMYKIHHELDESYKDLAKTCRKNVRKLTGIYALGIVALFVILIAVNNMMLLAVLLMFYLFAFNLVLRYRAVSLLPITKLLYEDCNPEACASAIIYYCTNSKGHTRLCQHTLLAQCLIYLNDAELAQDVLISYPRKDASSSLQYWSLMSYIY
;
A
#
# COMPACT_ATOMS: atom_id res chain seq x y z
N MET A 1 -6.05 -1.15 -14.26
CA MET A 1 -6.10 -1.53 -12.83
C MET A 1 -4.73 -1.87 -12.23
N TRP A 2 -4.02 -2.93 -12.67
CA TRP A 2 -2.76 -3.35 -12.05
C TRP A 2 -1.67 -2.27 -12.01
N LYS A 3 -1.53 -1.45 -13.04
CA LYS A 3 -0.54 -0.37 -13.14
C LYS A 3 -0.64 0.64 -11.98
N TYR A 4 -1.84 0.94 -11.49
CA TYR A 4 -2.05 1.86 -10.36
C TYR A 4 -1.58 1.29 -9.02
N ARG A 5 -1.49 -0.05 -8.90
CA ARG A 5 -0.99 -0.73 -7.69
C ARG A 5 0.53 -0.92 -7.71
N CYS A 6 1.20 -0.81 -8.88
CA CYS A 6 2.63 -1.05 -9.01
C CYS A 6 3.48 -0.20 -8.06
N LYS A 7 3.11 1.06 -7.85
CA LYS A 7 3.84 1.95 -6.92
C LYS A 7 3.78 1.46 -5.47
N SER A 8 2.60 1.08 -4.98
CA SER A 8 2.45 0.57 -3.61
C SER A 8 3.12 -0.78 -3.44
N HIS A 9 3.02 -1.65 -4.43
CA HIS A 9 3.69 -2.95 -4.45
C HIS A 9 5.21 -2.79 -4.41
N LEU A 10 5.78 -1.93 -5.26
CA LEU A 10 7.21 -1.67 -5.30
C LEU A 10 7.74 -1.14 -3.96
N ILE A 11 7.05 -0.17 -3.36
CA ILE A 11 7.41 0.38 -2.05
C ILE A 11 7.35 -0.74 -0.99
N ALA A 12 6.31 -1.56 -1.00
CA ALA A 12 6.15 -2.65 -0.05
C ALA A 12 7.26 -3.70 -0.19
N LEU A 13 7.66 -4.05 -1.42
CA LEU A 13 8.77 -4.97 -1.67
C LEU A 13 10.10 -4.41 -1.15
N VAL A 14 10.41 -3.14 -1.43
CA VAL A 14 11.65 -2.51 -0.96
C VAL A 14 11.67 -2.43 0.57
N VAL A 15 10.56 -2.02 1.19
CA VAL A 15 10.48 -1.96 2.65
C VAL A 15 10.61 -3.34 3.27
N ALA A 16 9.93 -4.36 2.71
CA ALA A 16 10.02 -5.73 3.20
C ALA A 16 11.43 -6.30 3.08
N PHE A 17 12.13 -5.99 1.98
CA PHE A 17 13.51 -6.40 1.78
C PHE A 17 14.46 -5.75 2.80
N LEU A 18 14.35 -4.44 3.02
CA LEU A 18 15.15 -3.74 4.03
C LEU A 18 14.87 -4.24 5.45
N VAL A 19 13.61 -4.48 5.76
CA VAL A 19 13.20 -5.07 7.05
C VAL A 19 13.79 -6.46 7.20
N GLY A 20 13.76 -7.29 6.16
CA GLY A 20 14.38 -8.61 6.16
C GLY A 20 15.87 -8.56 6.44
N LEU A 21 16.61 -7.66 5.76
CA LEU A 21 18.03 -7.45 6.01
C LEU A 21 18.32 -7.03 7.48
N CYS A 22 17.52 -6.11 8.03
CA CYS A 22 17.67 -5.67 9.41
C CYS A 22 17.40 -6.80 10.41
N LEU A 23 16.33 -7.60 10.18
CA LEU A 23 16.00 -8.74 11.03
C LEU A 23 17.08 -9.79 11.01
N SER A 24 17.56 -10.18 9.83
CA SER A 24 18.69 -11.12 9.71
C SER A 24 19.92 -10.60 10.44
N ALA A 25 20.27 -9.33 10.28
CA ALA A 25 21.42 -8.74 10.97
C ALA A 25 21.25 -8.80 12.50
N VAL A 26 20.05 -8.56 13.02
CA VAL A 26 19.77 -8.67 14.47
C VAL A 26 19.85 -10.13 14.96
N VAL A 27 19.26 -11.07 14.21
CA VAL A 27 19.29 -12.48 14.57
C VAL A 27 20.72 -13.02 14.63
N PHE A 28 21.55 -12.68 13.65
CA PHE A 28 22.94 -13.10 13.64
C PHE A 28 23.79 -12.36 14.69
N ALA A 29 23.52 -11.08 14.95
CA ALA A 29 24.22 -10.32 15.99
C ALA A 29 23.86 -10.78 17.42
N SER A 30 22.68 -11.36 17.63
CA SER A 30 22.26 -11.88 18.93
C SER A 30 22.92 -13.22 19.31
N GLY A 31 23.87 -13.70 18.50
CA GLY A 31 24.68 -14.88 18.84
C GLY A 31 23.89 -16.21 18.80
N ILE A 32 22.84 -16.26 18.01
CA ILE A 32 22.28 -17.54 17.58
C ILE A 32 23.35 -18.14 16.63
N ASP A 33 24.41 -18.65 17.23
CA ASP A 33 25.38 -19.47 16.52
C ASP A 33 24.58 -20.65 15.96
N MET A 34 24.31 -20.61 14.66
CA MET A 34 24.01 -21.81 13.91
C MET A 34 25.31 -22.60 13.89
N SER A 35 25.64 -23.21 15.04
CA SER A 35 26.79 -24.11 15.11
C SER A 35 26.52 -25.19 14.08
N SER A 36 27.42 -25.31 13.12
CA SER A 36 27.39 -26.34 12.08
C SER A 36 27.11 -27.73 12.68
N ASP A 37 27.48 -27.92 13.94
CA ASP A 37 27.30 -29.13 14.69
C ASP A 37 25.84 -29.36 15.12
N MET A 38 25.09 -28.32 15.48
CA MET A 38 23.69 -28.45 15.88
C MET A 38 22.79 -28.71 14.67
N LEU A 39 23.08 -28.06 13.54
CA LEU A 39 22.32 -28.27 12.28
C LEU A 39 22.68 -29.62 11.65
N SER A 40 23.96 -30.02 11.66
CA SER A 40 24.40 -31.32 11.14
C SER A 40 23.86 -32.49 11.97
N SER A 41 23.74 -32.36 13.28
CA SER A 41 23.14 -33.38 14.14
C SER A 41 21.64 -33.52 13.93
N SER A 42 20.95 -32.43 13.69
CA SER A 42 19.49 -32.45 13.40
C SER A 42 19.16 -33.03 12.02
N LEU A 43 20.01 -32.78 11.03
CA LEU A 43 19.80 -33.21 9.63
C LEU A 43 20.38 -34.60 9.37
N SER A 44 21.34 -35.10 10.16
CA SER A 44 21.86 -36.47 10.07
C SER A 44 20.80 -37.52 10.43
N SER A 45 19.71 -37.13 11.07
CA SER A 45 18.54 -37.99 11.34
C SER A 45 17.61 -38.18 10.14
N VAL A 46 17.80 -37.45 9.03
CA VAL A 46 16.96 -37.57 7.84
C VAL A 46 17.55 -38.60 6.88
N PRO A 47 16.86 -39.68 6.58
CA PRO A 47 17.39 -40.73 5.69
C PRO A 47 17.55 -40.18 4.26
N GLY A 48 18.75 -40.37 3.70
CA GLY A 48 19.06 -39.99 2.31
C GLY A 48 19.81 -38.64 2.13
N VAL A 49 20.16 -37.95 3.21
CA VAL A 49 20.98 -36.74 3.16
C VAL A 49 22.45 -37.06 3.30
N ASP A 50 23.25 -36.70 2.29
CA ASP A 50 24.72 -36.81 2.35
C ASP A 50 25.28 -35.75 3.31
N THR A 51 25.74 -36.22 4.47
CA THR A 51 26.25 -35.36 5.54
C THR A 51 27.51 -34.57 5.15
N GLU A 52 28.29 -35.11 4.23
CA GLU A 52 29.52 -34.43 3.76
C GLU A 52 29.24 -33.28 2.84
N SER A 53 28.35 -33.47 1.86
CA SER A 53 27.85 -32.40 1.00
C SER A 53 27.14 -31.31 1.79
N LEU A 54 26.38 -31.68 2.83
CA LEU A 54 25.73 -30.72 3.71
C LEU A 54 26.73 -29.85 4.50
N LYS A 55 27.77 -30.48 5.07
CA LYS A 55 28.83 -29.75 5.78
C LYS A 55 29.55 -28.76 4.85
N GLN A 56 29.81 -29.13 3.62
CA GLN A 56 30.43 -28.24 2.63
C GLN A 56 29.54 -27.02 2.35
N VAL A 57 28.23 -27.22 2.15
CA VAL A 57 27.26 -26.13 1.93
C VAL A 57 27.18 -25.23 3.17
N LEU A 58 27.11 -25.78 4.38
CA LEU A 58 27.07 -25.00 5.61
C LEU A 58 28.34 -24.16 5.81
N THR A 59 29.51 -24.76 5.56
CA THR A 59 30.80 -24.03 5.64
C THR A 59 30.86 -22.92 4.59
N TYR A 60 30.35 -23.16 3.38
CA TYR A 60 30.24 -22.14 2.36
C TYR A 60 29.32 -20.98 2.77
N LEU A 61 28.17 -21.29 3.35
CA LEU A 61 27.21 -20.28 3.84
C LEU A 61 27.78 -19.49 5.02
N GLN A 62 28.49 -20.13 5.94
CA GLN A 62 29.19 -19.45 7.04
C GLN A 62 30.26 -18.49 6.54
N ASN A 63 31.01 -18.86 5.52
CA ASN A 63 32.01 -17.99 4.89
C ASN A 63 31.37 -16.87 4.05
N ASN A 64 30.11 -17.01 3.66
CA ASN A 64 29.37 -16.08 2.85
C ASN A 64 28.04 -15.65 3.52
N MET A 65 28.12 -15.15 4.74
CA MET A 65 26.96 -14.75 5.56
C MET A 65 26.00 -13.79 4.84
N TRP A 66 26.50 -12.97 3.93
CA TRP A 66 25.67 -12.08 3.14
C TRP A 66 24.61 -12.80 2.31
N ILE A 67 24.87 -14.07 1.91
CA ILE A 67 23.90 -14.89 1.18
C ILE A 67 22.67 -15.19 2.05
N LEU A 68 22.91 -15.47 3.34
CA LEU A 68 21.85 -15.72 4.32
C LEU A 68 21.02 -14.45 4.54
N TYR A 69 21.66 -13.29 4.71
CA TYR A 69 20.97 -12.01 4.86
C TYR A 69 20.07 -11.71 3.67
N VAL A 70 20.60 -11.87 2.46
CA VAL A 70 19.84 -11.63 1.23
C VAL A 70 18.73 -12.69 1.05
N GLY A 71 19.00 -13.95 1.38
CA GLY A 71 18.04 -15.04 1.34
C GLY A 71 16.81 -14.75 2.22
N ASP A 72 17.04 -14.41 3.49
CA ASP A 72 15.97 -14.06 4.43
C ASP A 72 15.20 -12.82 3.99
N ALA A 73 15.91 -11.81 3.50
CA ALA A 73 15.28 -10.61 2.96
C ALA A 73 14.38 -10.93 1.75
N LEU A 74 14.80 -11.83 0.89
CA LEU A 74 13.98 -12.31 -0.24
C LEU A 74 12.77 -13.12 0.22
N LEU A 75 12.91 -13.95 1.25
CA LEU A 75 11.78 -14.71 1.82
C LEU A 75 10.72 -13.78 2.40
N ILE A 76 11.12 -12.77 3.18
CA ILE A 76 10.20 -11.78 3.75
C ILE A 76 9.53 -10.96 2.65
N SER A 77 10.29 -10.53 1.63
CA SER A 77 9.74 -9.87 0.45
C SER A 77 8.80 -10.78 -0.33
N GLY A 78 9.09 -12.09 -0.37
CA GLY A 78 8.26 -13.12 -0.99
C GLY A 78 6.86 -13.19 -0.40
N ILE A 79 6.73 -13.11 0.92
CA ILE A 79 5.43 -13.08 1.61
C ILE A 79 4.60 -11.88 1.12
N ILE A 80 5.21 -10.70 1.09
CA ILE A 80 4.53 -9.48 0.60
C ILE A 80 4.15 -9.63 -0.88
N ASN A 81 5.06 -10.18 -1.69
CA ASN A 81 4.83 -10.40 -3.12
C ASN A 81 3.61 -11.31 -3.37
N ILE A 82 3.50 -12.42 -2.65
CA ILE A 82 2.35 -13.34 -2.77
C ILE A 82 1.04 -12.65 -2.43
N ILE A 83 1.00 -11.80 -1.41
CA ILE A 83 -0.20 -11.05 -1.05
C ILE A 83 -0.63 -10.14 -2.20
N TYR A 84 0.29 -9.41 -2.83
CA TYR A 84 -0.01 -8.55 -3.97
C TYR A 84 -0.41 -9.33 -5.22
N ILE A 85 0.27 -10.45 -5.51
CA ILE A 85 -0.09 -11.35 -6.61
C ILE A 85 -1.49 -11.93 -6.37
N GLY A 86 -1.79 -12.38 -5.15
CA GLY A 86 -3.11 -12.87 -4.75
C GLY A 86 -4.20 -11.82 -4.97
N GLN A 87 -3.98 -10.56 -4.55
CA GLN A 87 -4.90 -9.46 -4.80
C GLN A 87 -5.07 -9.16 -6.30
N TYR A 88 -4.02 -9.30 -7.09
CA TYR A 88 -4.10 -9.13 -8.54
C TYR A 88 -4.93 -10.25 -9.18
N VAL A 89 -4.67 -11.51 -8.83
CA VAL A 89 -5.39 -12.68 -9.34
C VAL A 89 -6.87 -12.60 -8.97
N THR A 90 -7.22 -12.30 -7.72
CA THR A 90 -8.60 -12.13 -7.28
C THR A 90 -9.32 -11.02 -8.05
N SER A 91 -8.65 -9.88 -8.27
CA SER A 91 -9.25 -8.75 -8.99
C SER A 91 -9.36 -8.97 -10.50
N ARG A 92 -8.48 -9.78 -11.09
CA ARG A 92 -8.44 -10.02 -12.54
C ARG A 92 -9.39 -11.13 -12.98
N PHE A 93 -9.45 -12.21 -12.18
CA PHE A 93 -10.21 -13.41 -12.51
C PHE A 93 -11.52 -13.54 -11.73
N ASN A 94 -11.85 -12.54 -10.92
CA ASN A 94 -13.01 -12.52 -10.04
C ASN A 94 -13.10 -13.77 -9.13
N ILE A 95 -11.93 -14.26 -8.70
CA ILE A 95 -11.81 -15.40 -7.79
C ILE A 95 -12.05 -14.92 -6.36
N SER A 96 -12.77 -15.70 -5.56
CA SER A 96 -12.98 -15.38 -4.15
C SER A 96 -11.64 -15.23 -3.40
N PRO A 97 -11.43 -14.14 -2.63
CA PRO A 97 -10.22 -13.96 -1.82
C PRO A 97 -9.95 -15.12 -0.88
N TRP A 98 -10.99 -15.82 -0.43
CA TRP A 98 -10.88 -16.99 0.45
C TRP A 98 -10.11 -18.13 -0.19
N ILE A 99 -10.22 -18.35 -1.50
CA ILE A 99 -9.47 -19.39 -2.21
C ILE A 99 -7.98 -19.11 -2.14
N VAL A 100 -7.58 -17.85 -2.37
CA VAL A 100 -6.17 -17.44 -2.28
C VAL A 100 -5.67 -17.54 -0.83
N MET A 101 -6.48 -17.14 0.14
CA MET A 101 -6.17 -17.30 1.56
C MET A 101 -5.99 -18.78 1.95
N CYS A 102 -6.88 -19.65 1.49
CA CYS A 102 -6.75 -21.10 1.71
C CYS A 102 -5.45 -21.65 1.12
N LEU A 103 -5.09 -21.27 -0.11
CA LEU A 103 -3.84 -21.72 -0.73
C LEU A 103 -2.60 -21.28 0.07
N ILE A 104 -2.59 -20.02 0.54
CA ILE A 104 -1.49 -19.52 1.39
C ILE A 104 -1.44 -20.27 2.72
N PHE A 105 -2.60 -20.61 3.30
CA PHE A 105 -2.67 -21.29 4.59
C PHE A 105 -2.28 -22.77 4.52
N PHE A 106 -2.70 -23.49 3.46
CA PHE A 106 -2.43 -24.92 3.32
C PHE A 106 -1.06 -25.25 2.71
N LEU A 107 -0.47 -24.30 1.95
CA LEU A 107 0.82 -24.48 1.28
C LEU A 107 1.78 -23.31 1.56
N PRO A 108 1.97 -22.92 2.85
CA PRO A 108 2.71 -21.69 3.16
C PRO A 108 4.16 -21.73 2.68
N GLU A 109 4.84 -22.86 2.86
CA GLU A 109 6.25 -23.00 2.47
C GLU A 109 6.44 -22.82 0.97
N TYR A 110 5.67 -23.54 0.16
CA TYR A 110 5.75 -23.42 -1.30
C TYR A 110 5.41 -22.00 -1.78
N MET A 111 4.40 -21.39 -1.18
CA MET A 111 3.99 -20.03 -1.54
C MET A 111 5.08 -19.00 -1.22
N ILE A 112 5.76 -19.12 -0.07
CA ILE A 112 6.86 -18.22 0.31
C ILE A 112 8.03 -18.36 -0.68
N TYR A 113 8.44 -19.58 -1.04
CA TYR A 113 9.51 -19.78 -2.02
C TYR A 113 9.15 -19.28 -3.41
N ILE A 114 7.93 -19.55 -3.89
CA ILE A 114 7.43 -19.02 -5.15
C ILE A 114 7.42 -17.49 -5.11
N GLY A 115 6.95 -16.92 -4.00
CA GLY A 115 6.94 -15.47 -3.77
C GLY A 115 8.35 -14.88 -3.84
N ALA A 116 9.33 -15.52 -3.20
CA ALA A 116 10.73 -15.06 -3.19
C ALA A 116 11.36 -15.10 -4.61
N ILE A 117 11.15 -16.18 -5.35
CA ILE A 117 11.62 -16.31 -6.74
C ILE A 117 11.00 -15.22 -7.63
N LEU A 118 9.73 -14.92 -7.41
CA LEU A 118 9.00 -13.91 -8.19
C LEU A 118 9.27 -12.47 -7.76
N VAL A 119 10.05 -12.20 -6.71
CA VAL A 119 10.38 -10.82 -6.26
C VAL A 119 11.06 -10.02 -7.37
N VAL A 120 12.08 -10.58 -8.02
CA VAL A 120 12.84 -9.90 -9.07
C VAL A 120 11.96 -9.63 -10.31
N PRO A 121 11.24 -10.62 -10.88
CA PRO A 121 10.28 -10.35 -11.94
C PRO A 121 9.21 -9.33 -11.56
N ALA A 122 8.64 -9.42 -10.34
CA ALA A 122 7.63 -8.48 -9.87
C ALA A 122 8.17 -7.04 -9.79
N PHE A 123 9.42 -6.88 -9.32
CA PHE A 123 10.09 -5.58 -9.27
C PHE A 123 10.19 -4.95 -10.67
N ILE A 124 10.67 -5.72 -11.67
CA ILE A 124 10.79 -5.26 -13.06
C ILE A 124 9.42 -4.89 -13.64
N VAL A 125 8.42 -5.75 -13.44
CA VAL A 125 7.04 -5.51 -13.91
C VAL A 125 6.44 -4.27 -13.25
N CYS A 126 6.68 -4.05 -11.96
CA CYS A 126 6.20 -2.87 -11.25
C CYS A 126 6.84 -1.58 -11.75
N ILE A 127 8.15 -1.57 -12.03
CA ILE A 127 8.82 -0.41 -12.64
C ILE A 127 8.23 -0.12 -14.02
N TYR A 128 8.12 -1.14 -14.87
CA TYR A 128 7.51 -0.98 -16.18
C TYR A 128 6.08 -0.46 -16.10
N GLY A 129 5.27 -1.03 -15.18
CA GLY A 129 3.89 -0.60 -14.94
C GLY A 129 3.80 0.86 -14.52
N MET A 130 4.68 1.31 -13.64
CA MET A 130 4.75 2.71 -13.20
C MET A 130 5.12 3.66 -14.35
N LEU A 131 6.14 3.32 -15.13
CA LEU A 131 6.58 4.14 -16.27
C LEU A 131 5.49 4.22 -17.35
N SER A 132 4.87 3.08 -17.67
CA SER A 132 3.77 3.00 -18.62
C SER A 132 2.54 3.81 -18.15
N LEU A 133 2.20 3.73 -16.87
CA LEU A 133 1.10 4.51 -16.30
C LEU A 133 1.40 6.02 -16.36
N ARG A 134 2.61 6.42 -15.96
CA ARG A 134 3.03 7.83 -16.02
C ARG A 134 2.94 8.38 -17.44
N LYS A 135 3.36 7.60 -18.44
CA LYS A 135 3.26 7.98 -19.86
C LYS A 135 1.80 8.11 -20.31
N SER A 136 0.92 7.18 -19.91
CA SER A 136 -0.50 7.22 -20.25
C SER A 136 -1.18 8.44 -19.65
N ILE A 137 -1.01 8.68 -18.34
CA ILE A 137 -1.59 9.86 -17.66
C ILE A 137 -1.05 11.16 -18.24
N SER A 138 0.24 11.22 -18.55
CA SER A 138 0.83 12.43 -19.18
C SER A 138 0.26 12.69 -20.56
N LYS A 139 -0.06 11.64 -21.32
CA LYS A 139 -0.73 11.77 -22.63
C LYS A 139 -2.15 12.28 -22.47
N GLU A 140 -2.94 11.64 -21.60
CA GLU A 140 -4.32 12.06 -21.29
C GLU A 140 -4.35 13.55 -20.82
N ARG A 141 -3.48 13.92 -19.88
CA ARG A 141 -3.37 15.31 -19.38
C ARG A 141 -3.04 16.32 -20.46
N ARG A 142 -2.20 15.97 -21.44
CA ARG A 142 -1.89 16.86 -22.57
C ARG A 142 -3.08 17.09 -23.50
N GLU A 143 -3.92 16.07 -23.66
CA GLU A 143 -5.15 16.16 -24.45
C GLU A 143 -6.18 17.12 -23.81
N PHE A 144 -6.16 17.24 -22.47
CA PHE A 144 -7.06 18.12 -21.69
C PHE A 144 -6.36 19.40 -21.15
N ASN A 145 -5.19 19.76 -21.67
CA ASN A 145 -4.46 21.00 -21.38
C ASN A 145 -4.14 21.27 -19.90
N PHE A 146 -4.10 20.29 -19.01
CA PHE A 146 -3.63 20.49 -17.64
C PHE A 146 -2.49 19.55 -17.27
N THR A 147 -1.57 20.00 -16.40
CA THR A 147 -0.33 19.26 -16.07
C THR A 147 -0.25 18.80 -14.62
N SER A 148 -0.92 19.47 -13.69
CA SER A 148 -0.80 19.19 -12.25
C SER A 148 -2.10 19.40 -11.48
N ASP A 149 -2.16 18.81 -10.25
CA ASP A 149 -3.28 19.02 -9.35
C ASP A 149 -3.37 20.48 -8.86
N ASP A 150 -2.26 21.21 -8.80
CA ASP A 150 -2.25 22.64 -8.47
C ASP A 150 -2.97 23.47 -9.55
N GLU A 151 -2.85 23.05 -10.80
CA GLU A 151 -3.50 23.72 -11.93
C GLU A 151 -5.02 23.49 -11.92
N LEU A 152 -5.47 22.28 -11.57
CA LEU A 152 -6.90 22.00 -11.36
C LEU A 152 -7.51 22.91 -10.27
N VAL A 153 -6.78 23.11 -9.17
CA VAL A 153 -7.24 24.03 -8.12
C VAL A 153 -7.23 25.49 -8.59
N ARG A 154 -6.29 25.86 -9.44
CA ARG A 154 -6.28 27.20 -10.06
C ARG A 154 -7.49 27.38 -10.97
N MET A 155 -7.83 26.39 -11.80
CA MET A 155 -9.03 26.41 -12.63
C MET A 155 -10.30 26.51 -11.80
N TYR A 156 -10.38 25.73 -10.70
CA TYR A 156 -11.48 25.85 -9.76
C TYR A 156 -11.66 27.30 -9.25
N LYS A 157 -10.57 27.97 -8.86
CA LYS A 157 -10.62 29.36 -8.38
C LYS A 157 -11.01 30.39 -9.44
N ILE A 158 -10.91 30.03 -10.71
CA ILE A 158 -11.36 30.89 -11.81
C ILE A 158 -12.87 30.75 -12.03
N HIS A 159 -13.38 29.52 -11.89
CA HIS A 159 -14.80 29.22 -12.13
C HIS A 159 -15.67 29.45 -10.88
N HIS A 160 -15.10 29.22 -9.68
CA HIS A 160 -15.82 29.22 -8.42
C HIS A 160 -15.06 29.98 -7.34
N GLU A 161 -15.77 30.53 -6.37
CA GLU A 161 -15.16 31.13 -5.19
C GLU A 161 -14.70 30.04 -4.21
N LEU A 162 -13.50 30.22 -3.66
CA LEU A 162 -12.97 29.34 -2.62
C LEU A 162 -13.28 29.92 -1.25
N ASP A 163 -14.27 29.37 -0.57
CA ASP A 163 -14.71 29.83 0.75
C ASP A 163 -13.69 29.48 1.84
N GLU A 164 -13.07 30.50 2.44
CA GLU A 164 -12.06 30.35 3.47
C GLU A 164 -12.63 29.85 4.83
N SER A 165 -13.93 29.95 5.05
CA SER A 165 -14.58 29.54 6.30
C SER A 165 -14.38 28.04 6.59
N TYR A 166 -14.26 27.22 5.54
CA TYR A 166 -14.06 25.76 5.63
C TYR A 166 -12.61 25.32 5.80
N LYS A 167 -11.67 26.26 5.82
CA LYS A 167 -10.23 25.98 5.97
C LYS A 167 -9.89 25.30 7.31
N ASP A 168 -10.51 25.71 8.39
CA ASP A 168 -10.24 25.17 9.72
C ASP A 168 -10.92 23.80 9.91
N LEU A 169 -12.08 23.58 9.32
CA LEU A 169 -12.71 22.26 9.25
C LEU A 169 -11.77 21.27 8.53
N ALA A 170 -11.29 21.64 7.36
CA ALA A 170 -10.38 20.84 6.55
C ALA A 170 -9.06 20.52 7.29
N LYS A 171 -8.47 21.52 7.99
CA LYS A 171 -7.27 21.32 8.80
C LYS A 171 -7.52 20.35 9.96
N THR A 172 -8.67 20.45 10.64
CA THR A 172 -9.04 19.56 11.74
C THR A 172 -9.18 18.11 11.24
N CYS A 173 -9.90 17.88 10.16
CA CYS A 173 -10.02 16.57 9.53
C CYS A 173 -8.65 15.99 9.16
N ARG A 174 -7.78 16.80 8.54
CA ARG A 174 -6.43 16.40 8.16
C ARG A 174 -5.55 16.07 9.38
N LYS A 175 -5.64 16.86 10.45
CA LYS A 175 -4.91 16.62 11.71
C LYS A 175 -5.33 15.29 12.34
N ASN A 176 -6.63 14.99 12.34
CA ASN A 176 -7.17 13.74 12.89
C ASN A 176 -6.68 12.53 12.09
N VAL A 177 -6.72 12.59 10.75
CA VAL A 177 -6.19 11.52 9.89
C VAL A 177 -4.69 11.33 10.09
N ARG A 178 -3.91 12.41 10.22
CA ARG A 178 -2.47 12.33 10.48
C ARG A 178 -2.14 11.73 11.85
N LYS A 179 -2.87 12.12 12.91
CA LYS A 179 -2.71 11.55 14.25
C LYS A 179 -2.96 10.04 14.24
N LEU A 180 -4.06 9.60 13.63
CA LEU A 180 -4.39 8.18 13.51
C LEU A 180 -3.31 7.40 12.75
N THR A 181 -2.82 7.95 11.64
CA THR A 181 -1.75 7.33 10.87
C THR A 181 -0.44 7.27 11.66
N GLY A 182 -0.14 8.31 12.45
CA GLY A 182 1.04 8.35 13.32
C GLY A 182 0.98 7.30 14.45
N ILE A 183 -0.17 7.19 15.12
CA ILE A 183 -0.39 6.19 16.18
C ILE A 183 -0.22 4.77 15.60
N TYR A 184 -0.78 4.53 14.42
CA TYR A 184 -0.64 3.24 13.75
C TYR A 184 0.82 2.94 13.36
N ALA A 185 1.56 3.93 12.85
CA ALA A 185 2.98 3.79 12.52
C ALA A 185 3.83 3.49 13.76
N LEU A 186 3.56 4.15 14.89
CA LEU A 186 4.19 3.84 16.18
C LEU A 186 3.90 2.41 16.63
N GLY A 187 2.66 1.93 16.41
CA GLY A 187 2.29 0.54 16.67
C GLY A 187 3.11 -0.48 15.87
N ILE A 188 3.47 -0.17 14.62
CA ILE A 188 4.38 -1.02 13.81
C ILE A 188 5.74 -1.10 14.50
N VAL A 189 6.30 0.03 14.92
CA VAL A 189 7.61 0.07 15.58
C VAL A 189 7.57 -0.72 16.89
N ALA A 190 6.52 -0.56 17.69
CA ALA A 190 6.33 -1.31 18.93
C ALA A 190 6.22 -2.82 18.68
N LEU A 191 5.49 -3.23 17.65
CA LEU A 191 5.37 -4.63 17.26
C LEU A 191 6.72 -5.22 16.86
N PHE A 192 7.56 -4.44 16.16
CA PHE A 192 8.92 -4.84 15.82
C PHE A 192 9.81 -5.04 17.06
N VAL A 193 9.74 -4.12 18.03
CA VAL A 193 10.48 -4.23 19.30
C VAL A 193 10.05 -5.48 20.06
N ILE A 194 8.74 -5.74 20.13
CA ILE A 194 8.21 -6.95 20.79
C ILE A 194 8.67 -8.22 20.07
N LEU A 195 8.71 -8.21 18.73
CA LEU A 195 9.16 -9.33 17.91
C LEU A 195 10.61 -9.71 18.23
N ILE A 196 11.47 -8.74 18.46
CA ILE A 196 12.87 -8.95 18.84
C ILE A 196 12.99 -9.45 20.31
N ALA A 197 12.13 -8.93 21.20
CA ALA A 197 12.22 -9.22 22.63
C ALA A 197 11.57 -10.55 23.05
N VAL A 198 10.59 -11.05 22.29
CA VAL A 198 9.75 -12.20 22.67
C VAL A 198 10.05 -13.39 21.77
N ASN A 199 10.68 -14.41 22.35
CA ASN A 199 11.00 -15.66 21.66
C ASN A 199 9.81 -16.67 21.67
N ASN A 200 8.56 -16.17 21.52
CA ASN A 200 7.36 -16.99 21.50
C ASN A 200 6.55 -16.76 20.25
N MET A 201 6.64 -17.69 19.31
CA MET A 201 5.97 -17.63 17.99
C MET A 201 4.44 -17.55 18.09
N MET A 202 3.83 -18.20 19.10
CA MET A 202 2.39 -18.19 19.26
C MET A 202 1.88 -16.81 19.72
N LEU A 203 2.58 -16.17 20.65
CA LEU A 203 2.27 -14.83 21.10
C LEU A 203 2.43 -13.83 19.96
N LEU A 204 3.47 -13.99 19.14
CA LEU A 204 3.71 -13.17 17.98
C LEU A 204 2.56 -13.24 16.96
N ALA A 205 2.08 -14.46 16.65
CA ALA A 205 0.96 -14.65 15.72
C ALA A 205 -0.32 -13.98 16.22
N VAL A 206 -0.60 -14.09 17.52
CA VAL A 206 -1.75 -13.41 18.16
C VAL A 206 -1.62 -11.89 18.06
N LEU A 207 -0.45 -11.34 18.40
CA LEU A 207 -0.20 -9.89 18.29
C LEU A 207 -0.34 -9.38 16.85
N LEU A 208 0.15 -10.14 15.87
CA LEU A 208 0.01 -9.81 14.46
C LEU A 208 -1.47 -9.78 14.03
N MET A 209 -2.28 -10.75 14.47
CA MET A 209 -3.72 -10.78 14.21
C MET A 209 -4.43 -9.55 14.81
N PHE A 210 -4.12 -9.18 16.05
CA PHE A 210 -4.66 -7.98 16.68
C PHE A 210 -4.25 -6.72 15.91
N TYR A 211 -3.01 -6.67 15.42
CA TYR A 211 -2.52 -5.53 14.65
C TYR A 211 -3.22 -5.40 13.30
N LEU A 212 -3.47 -6.51 12.60
CA LEU A 212 -4.25 -6.53 11.36
C LEU A 212 -5.70 -6.09 11.59
N PHE A 213 -6.29 -6.49 12.71
CA PHE A 213 -7.62 -6.01 13.11
C PHE A 213 -7.62 -4.50 13.38
N ALA A 214 -6.62 -3.99 14.09
CA ALA A 214 -6.43 -2.56 14.34
C ALA A 214 -6.27 -1.77 13.04
N PHE A 215 -5.64 -2.33 12.01
CA PHE A 215 -5.57 -1.71 10.68
C PHE A 215 -6.94 -1.43 10.08
N ASN A 216 -7.86 -2.40 10.15
CA ASN A 216 -9.24 -2.21 9.68
C ASN A 216 -9.96 -1.10 10.44
N LEU A 217 -9.75 -1.01 11.77
CA LEU A 217 -10.31 0.08 12.56
C LEU A 217 -9.74 1.44 12.13
N VAL A 218 -8.44 1.54 11.91
CA VAL A 218 -7.80 2.78 11.42
C VAL A 218 -8.38 3.21 10.08
N LEU A 219 -8.60 2.28 9.15
CA LEU A 219 -9.22 2.58 7.86
C LEU A 219 -10.65 3.12 8.03
N ARG A 220 -11.46 2.53 8.92
CA ARG A 220 -12.81 3.01 9.24
C ARG A 220 -12.77 4.40 9.88
N TYR A 221 -11.91 4.62 10.87
CA TYR A 221 -11.77 5.93 11.51
C TYR A 221 -11.27 7.02 10.57
N ARG A 222 -10.44 6.68 9.58
CA ARG A 222 -10.07 7.63 8.51
C ARG A 222 -11.28 8.05 7.67
N ALA A 223 -12.16 7.13 7.34
CA ALA A 223 -13.40 7.45 6.64
C ALA A 223 -14.33 8.33 7.51
N VAL A 224 -14.50 7.99 8.79
CA VAL A 224 -15.27 8.78 9.75
C VAL A 224 -14.68 10.19 9.94
N SER A 225 -13.37 10.33 9.90
CA SER A 225 -12.72 11.65 10.02
C SER A 225 -13.00 12.60 8.85
N LEU A 226 -13.46 12.06 7.70
CA LEU A 226 -13.88 12.84 6.54
C LEU A 226 -15.39 13.12 6.53
N LEU A 227 -16.15 12.51 7.45
CA LEU A 227 -17.58 12.66 7.53
C LEU A 227 -18.04 14.14 7.62
N PRO A 228 -17.39 15.04 8.38
CA PRO A 228 -17.79 16.44 8.41
C PRO A 228 -17.74 17.15 7.05
N ILE A 229 -16.80 16.74 6.17
CA ILE A 229 -16.70 17.28 4.80
C ILE A 229 -17.78 16.68 3.91
N THR A 230 -18.02 15.36 4.02
CA THR A 230 -19.06 14.70 3.20
C THR A 230 -20.46 15.12 3.57
N LYS A 231 -20.71 15.50 4.83
CA LYS A 231 -21.97 16.04 5.29
C LYS A 231 -22.37 17.32 4.57
N LEU A 232 -21.43 18.20 4.28
CA LEU A 232 -21.68 19.44 3.54
C LEU A 232 -22.34 19.15 2.17
N LEU A 233 -22.00 18.04 1.52
CA LEU A 233 -22.61 17.67 0.25
C LEU A 233 -23.94 16.93 0.42
N TYR A 234 -23.99 15.93 1.30
CA TYR A 234 -25.11 14.99 1.37
C TYR A 234 -26.21 15.39 2.37
N GLU A 235 -25.89 16.13 3.43
CA GLU A 235 -26.86 16.60 4.43
C GLU A 235 -27.20 18.08 4.19
N ASP A 236 -26.18 18.93 4.00
CA ASP A 236 -26.39 20.38 3.85
C ASP A 236 -26.67 20.79 2.40
N CYS A 237 -26.55 19.87 1.44
CA CYS A 237 -26.74 20.08 0.00
C CYS A 237 -25.95 21.31 -0.53
N ASN A 238 -24.75 21.53 0.02
CA ASN A 238 -23.89 22.66 -0.36
C ASN A 238 -22.60 22.16 -1.06
N PRO A 239 -22.62 22.00 -2.41
CA PRO A 239 -21.48 21.51 -3.17
C PRO A 239 -20.29 22.47 -3.17
N GLU A 240 -20.49 23.80 -3.11
CA GLU A 240 -19.41 24.78 -3.07
C GLU A 240 -18.62 24.69 -1.76
N ALA A 241 -19.31 24.60 -0.62
CA ALA A 241 -18.71 24.41 0.68
C ALA A 241 -17.90 23.10 0.74
N CYS A 242 -18.49 22.01 0.22
CA CYS A 242 -17.82 20.71 0.18
C CYS A 242 -16.56 20.75 -0.71
N ALA A 243 -16.64 21.33 -1.92
CA ALA A 243 -15.52 21.46 -2.84
C ALA A 243 -14.38 22.30 -2.21
N SER A 244 -14.72 23.45 -1.60
CA SER A 244 -13.77 24.28 -0.86
C SER A 244 -13.08 23.55 0.27
N ALA A 245 -13.84 22.81 1.08
CA ALA A 245 -13.30 21.99 2.16
C ALA A 245 -12.36 20.88 1.65
N ILE A 246 -12.69 20.21 0.54
CA ILE A 246 -11.85 19.18 -0.10
C ILE A 246 -10.54 19.77 -0.60
N ILE A 247 -10.60 20.92 -1.27
CA ILE A 247 -9.41 21.60 -1.80
C ILE A 247 -8.47 21.96 -0.64
N TYR A 248 -8.97 22.56 0.45
CA TYR A 248 -8.16 22.86 1.63
C TYR A 248 -7.63 21.59 2.31
N TYR A 249 -8.42 20.52 2.35
CA TYR A 249 -7.97 19.24 2.88
C TYR A 249 -6.81 18.65 2.07
N CYS A 250 -6.83 18.78 0.75
CA CYS A 250 -5.80 18.28 -0.16
C CYS A 250 -4.56 19.19 -0.26
N THR A 251 -4.69 20.50 0.07
CA THR A 251 -3.59 21.45 0.00
C THR A 251 -2.72 21.41 1.24
N ASN A 252 -1.40 21.32 1.08
CA ASN A 252 -0.47 21.28 2.21
C ASN A 252 -0.16 22.71 2.71
N SER A 253 0.62 22.81 3.82
CA SER A 253 1.04 24.09 4.40
C SER A 253 1.95 24.94 3.49
N LYS A 254 2.54 24.32 2.45
CA LYS A 254 3.40 24.99 1.45
C LYS A 254 2.62 25.44 0.21
N GLY A 255 1.29 25.29 0.21
CA GLY A 255 0.44 25.67 -0.91
C GLY A 255 0.35 24.65 -2.04
N HIS A 256 1.09 23.53 -1.99
CA HIS A 256 0.96 22.48 -2.99
C HIS A 256 -0.24 21.59 -2.71
N THR A 257 -1.02 21.35 -3.73
CA THR A 257 -2.21 20.49 -3.68
C THR A 257 -1.89 19.09 -4.21
N ARG A 258 -2.40 18.10 -3.50
CA ARG A 258 -2.41 16.72 -3.96
C ARG A 258 -3.80 16.16 -3.77
N LEU A 259 -4.54 16.03 -4.84
CA LEU A 259 -5.90 15.53 -4.80
C LEU A 259 -5.92 14.06 -4.32
N CYS A 260 -6.75 13.82 -3.33
CA CYS A 260 -6.96 12.48 -2.77
C CYS A 260 -8.43 12.08 -2.72
N GLN A 261 -9.35 13.03 -2.89
CA GLN A 261 -10.81 12.84 -2.89
C GLN A 261 -11.41 13.22 -4.24
N HIS A 262 -10.89 12.63 -5.33
CA HIS A 262 -11.29 12.96 -6.70
C HIS A 262 -12.78 12.74 -6.96
N THR A 263 -13.34 11.63 -6.48
CA THR A 263 -14.75 11.27 -6.72
C THR A 263 -15.71 12.23 -6.04
N LEU A 264 -15.40 12.62 -4.79
CA LEU A 264 -16.23 13.56 -4.05
C LEU A 264 -16.14 14.99 -4.65
N LEU A 265 -14.92 15.41 -5.06
CA LEU A 265 -14.73 16.68 -5.73
C LEU A 265 -15.45 16.72 -7.09
N ALA A 266 -15.34 15.65 -7.88
CA ALA A 266 -16.03 15.55 -9.16
C ALA A 266 -17.57 15.59 -8.98
N GLN A 267 -18.12 14.94 -7.94
CA GLN A 267 -19.55 15.05 -7.61
C GLN A 267 -19.95 16.50 -7.29
N CYS A 268 -19.16 17.20 -6.48
CA CYS A 268 -19.43 18.63 -6.21
C CYS A 268 -19.47 19.44 -7.50
N LEU A 269 -18.50 19.24 -8.40
CA LEU A 269 -18.41 19.95 -9.67
C LEU A 269 -19.58 19.64 -10.62
N ILE A 270 -20.03 18.38 -10.64
CA ILE A 270 -21.22 17.98 -11.40
C ILE A 270 -22.47 18.73 -10.88
N TYR A 271 -22.63 18.82 -9.55
CA TYR A 271 -23.75 19.55 -8.94
C TYR A 271 -23.64 21.09 -9.16
N LEU A 272 -22.42 21.61 -9.34
CA LEU A 272 -22.16 22.99 -9.72
C LEU A 272 -22.27 23.26 -11.23
N ASN A 273 -22.65 22.22 -11.99
CA ASN A 273 -22.78 22.27 -13.45
C ASN A 273 -21.45 22.60 -14.19
N ASP A 274 -20.31 22.28 -13.57
CA ASP A 274 -18.97 22.42 -14.16
C ASP A 274 -18.46 21.04 -14.61
N ALA A 275 -19.05 20.57 -15.71
CA ALA A 275 -18.78 19.24 -16.25
C ALA A 275 -17.33 19.10 -16.77
N GLU A 276 -16.77 20.18 -17.34
CA GLU A 276 -15.40 20.17 -17.88
C GLU A 276 -14.37 19.95 -16.77
N LEU A 277 -14.45 20.76 -15.71
CA LEU A 277 -13.54 20.61 -14.56
C LEU A 277 -13.75 19.29 -13.82
N ALA A 278 -15.00 18.78 -13.74
CA ALA A 278 -15.29 17.46 -13.18
C ALA A 278 -14.59 16.34 -13.96
N GLN A 279 -14.60 16.42 -15.29
CA GLN A 279 -13.90 15.47 -16.16
C GLN A 279 -12.39 15.51 -15.93
N ASP A 280 -11.79 16.70 -15.85
CA ASP A 280 -10.37 16.89 -15.59
C ASP A 280 -9.93 16.29 -14.25
N VAL A 281 -10.73 16.48 -13.21
CA VAL A 281 -10.51 15.85 -11.89
C VAL A 281 -10.56 14.34 -12.00
N LEU A 282 -11.52 13.77 -12.75
CA LEU A 282 -11.67 12.32 -12.91
C LEU A 282 -10.54 11.69 -13.71
N ILE A 283 -9.95 12.37 -14.70
CA ILE A 283 -8.79 11.87 -15.46
C ILE A 283 -7.63 11.51 -14.52
N SER A 284 -7.44 12.29 -13.45
CA SER A 284 -6.42 12.04 -12.43
C SER A 284 -6.78 10.89 -11.46
N TYR A 285 -8.03 10.42 -11.47
CA TYR A 285 -8.51 9.43 -10.51
C TYR A 285 -7.85 8.06 -10.70
N PRO A 286 -7.21 7.50 -9.66
CA PRO A 286 -6.51 6.23 -9.77
C PRO A 286 -7.47 5.03 -9.73
N ARG A 287 -7.73 4.43 -10.88
CA ARG A 287 -8.57 3.22 -11.05
C ARG A 287 -7.82 1.96 -10.62
N LYS A 288 -7.76 1.69 -9.32
CA LYS A 288 -6.94 0.60 -8.73
C LYS A 288 -7.61 -0.76 -8.78
N ASP A 289 -8.95 -0.78 -8.70
CA ASP A 289 -9.77 -1.99 -8.62
C ASP A 289 -11.10 -1.82 -9.38
N ALA A 290 -11.92 -2.87 -9.37
CA ALA A 290 -13.22 -2.86 -10.04
C ALA A 290 -14.15 -1.79 -9.47
N SER A 291 -14.15 -1.59 -8.13
CA SER A 291 -14.97 -0.58 -7.46
C SER A 291 -14.58 0.83 -7.88
N SER A 292 -13.28 1.17 -7.85
CA SER A 292 -12.81 2.49 -8.31
C SER A 292 -13.03 2.72 -9.80
N SER A 293 -12.97 1.67 -10.62
CA SER A 293 -13.33 1.76 -12.04
C SER A 293 -14.83 1.99 -12.23
N LEU A 294 -15.67 1.32 -11.46
CA LEU A 294 -17.11 1.53 -11.49
C LEU A 294 -17.48 2.95 -11.10
N GLN A 295 -16.91 3.46 -10.00
CA GLN A 295 -17.10 4.85 -9.57
C GLN A 295 -16.68 5.87 -10.63
N TYR A 296 -15.54 5.64 -11.28
CA TYR A 296 -15.07 6.48 -12.38
C TYR A 296 -16.09 6.52 -13.52
N TRP A 297 -16.51 5.36 -14.04
CA TRP A 297 -17.43 5.31 -15.16
C TRP A 297 -18.83 5.80 -14.79
N SER A 298 -19.29 5.53 -13.57
CA SER A 298 -20.54 6.07 -13.06
C SER A 298 -20.54 7.60 -13.06
N LEU A 299 -19.47 8.24 -12.57
CA LEU A 299 -19.39 9.71 -12.58
C LEU A 299 -19.22 10.28 -14.00
N MET A 300 -18.43 9.61 -14.85
CA MET A 300 -18.31 10.01 -16.26
C MET A 300 -19.64 9.95 -17.01
N SER A 301 -20.51 9.01 -16.69
CA SER A 301 -21.86 8.93 -17.31
C SER A 301 -22.80 10.08 -16.94
N TYR A 302 -22.53 10.83 -15.89
CA TYR A 302 -23.27 12.07 -15.57
C TYR A 302 -22.72 13.31 -16.26
N ILE A 303 -21.51 13.20 -16.82
CA ILE A 303 -20.87 14.31 -17.54
C ILE A 303 -21.27 14.29 -19.02
N TYR A 304 -21.46 13.10 -19.58
CA TYR A 304 -21.91 12.91 -20.97
C TYR A 304 -23.43 12.67 -21.08
#